data_7d1553586274832e958cdc7889e4a9ef
#
_entry.id   7d1553586274832e958cdc7889e4a9ef
#
_cell.length_a   1.000
_cell.length_b   1.000
_cell.length_c   1.000
_cell.angle_alpha   90.00
_cell.angle_beta   90.00
_cell.angle_gamma   90.00
#
_symmetry.space_group_name_H-M   'P 1'
#
loop_
_entity.id
_entity.type
_entity.pdbx_description
1 polymer ?
#
loop_
_entity_poly.entity_id
_entity_poly.type
_entity_poly.pdbx_seq_one_letter_code
_entity_poly.pdbx_strand_id
1 'polypeptide(L)' 'MRLKITESKNAKSLYVIRSTYENGKHSSEIVEKLGTYAELLKKLDGIDPIAWAKAYIKELNEKEKAGKH' A
#
# COMPACT_ATOMS: atom_id res chain seq x y z
N MET A 1 4.70 -1.69 -7.02
CA MET A 1 4.18 -1.70 -5.65
C MET A 1 2.72 -2.07 -5.64
N ARG A 2 2.26 -2.60 -4.55
CA ARG A 2 0.87 -3.04 -4.45
C ARG A 2 0.35 -2.82 -3.04
N LEU A 3 -0.95 -2.82 -2.92
CA LEU A 3 -1.61 -2.64 -1.65
C LEU A 3 -1.81 -3.99 -0.97
N LYS A 4 -1.41 -4.04 0.29
CA LYS A 4 -1.67 -5.21 1.10
C LYS A 4 -2.62 -4.82 2.24
N ILE A 5 -3.67 -5.59 2.39
CA ILE A 5 -4.61 -5.37 3.46
C ILE A 5 -4.57 -6.58 4.38
N THR A 6 -4.25 -6.35 5.64
CA THR A 6 -4.29 -7.40 6.63
C THR A 6 -5.50 -7.17 7.51
N GLU A 7 -6.18 -8.24 7.81
CA GLU A 7 -7.39 -8.18 8.59
C GLU A 7 -7.16 -8.85 9.92
N SER A 8 -7.42 -8.14 11.00
CA SER A 8 -7.38 -8.74 12.31
C SER A 8 -8.78 -8.73 12.89
N LYS A 9 -8.91 -9.25 14.09
CA LYS A 9 -10.21 -9.40 14.75
C LYS A 9 -11.06 -8.14 14.72
N ASN A 10 -10.45 -7.01 14.98
CA ASN A 10 -11.19 -5.76 15.12
C ASN A 10 -10.74 -4.64 14.21
N ALA A 11 -9.81 -4.92 13.34
CA ALA A 11 -9.24 -3.85 12.51
C ALA A 11 -8.63 -4.38 11.23
N LYS A 12 -8.54 -3.49 10.27
CA LYS A 12 -7.86 -3.77 9.02
C LYS A 12 -6.68 -2.81 8.92
N SER A 13 -5.55 -3.34 8.52
CA SER A 13 -4.37 -2.52 8.33
C SER A 13 -3.97 -2.51 6.87
N LEU A 14 -3.54 -1.35 6.41
CA LEU A 14 -3.14 -1.18 5.02
C LEU A 14 -1.65 -0.92 4.94
N TYR A 15 -1.01 -1.60 4.02
CA TYR A 15 0.43 -1.47 3.81
C TYR A 15 0.73 -1.37 2.34
N VAL A 16 1.80 -0.68 2.03
CA VAL A 16 2.35 -0.68 0.67
C VAL A 16 3.48 -1.69 0.65
N ILE A 17 3.37 -2.67 -0.22
CA ILE A 17 4.42 -3.67 -0.35
C ILE A 17 5.02 -3.64 -1.74
N ARG A 18 6.21 -4.13 -1.84
CA ARG A 18 6.92 -4.22 -3.10
C ARG A 18 7.39 -5.66 -3.30
N SER A 19 7.18 -6.15 -4.52
CA SER A 19 7.66 -7.47 -4.87
C SER A 19 9.11 -7.38 -5.29
N THR A 20 9.91 -8.30 -4.81
CA THR A 20 11.31 -8.41 -5.24
C THR A 20 11.55 -9.80 -5.77
N TYR A 21 12.47 -9.88 -6.70
CA TYR A 21 12.82 -11.16 -7.30
C TYR A 21 14.33 -11.28 -7.31
N GLU A 22 14.83 -12.23 -6.59
CA GLU A 22 16.27 -12.39 -6.44
C GLU A 22 16.63 -13.85 -6.35
N ASN A 23 17.60 -14.27 -7.15
CA ASN A 23 18.09 -15.65 -7.16
C ASN A 23 16.97 -16.68 -7.38
N GLY A 24 16.00 -16.34 -8.21
CA GLY A 24 14.91 -17.24 -8.50
C GLY A 24 13.83 -17.29 -7.44
N LYS A 25 13.92 -16.43 -6.46
CA LYS A 25 12.93 -16.40 -5.37
C LYS A 25 12.14 -15.12 -5.38
N HIS A 26 10.85 -15.26 -5.15
CA HIS A 26 9.96 -14.13 -5.01
C HIS A 26 9.86 -13.74 -3.54
N SER A 27 9.99 -12.48 -3.28
CA SER A 27 9.85 -11.95 -1.94
C SER A 27 9.00 -10.71 -1.97
N SER A 28 8.47 -10.34 -0.83
CA SER A 28 7.77 -9.07 -0.73
C SER A 28 8.22 -8.40 0.54
N GLU A 29 8.26 -7.08 0.50
CA GLU A 29 8.64 -6.34 1.69
C GLU A 29 7.72 -5.14 1.84
N ILE A 30 7.52 -4.73 3.07
CA ILE A 30 6.68 -3.59 3.37
C ILE A 30 7.48 -2.33 3.14
N VAL A 31 7.00 -1.52 2.21
CA VAL A 31 7.65 -0.25 1.88
C VAL A 31 7.18 0.84 2.83
N GLU A 32 5.88 0.83 3.09
CA GLU A 32 5.30 1.87 3.91
C GLU A 32 4.06 1.35 4.63
N LYS A 33 3.87 1.84 5.83
CA LYS A 33 2.67 1.54 6.61
C LYS A 33 1.70 2.68 6.45
N LEU A 34 0.55 2.41 5.89
CA LEU A 34 -0.46 3.44 5.72
C LEU A 34 -1.27 3.66 6.98
N GLY A 35 -1.47 2.62 7.77
CA GLY A 35 -2.25 2.70 8.98
C GLY A 35 -3.46 1.78 8.94
N THR A 36 -4.30 1.89 9.96
CA THR A 36 -5.50 1.08 10.00
C THR A 36 -6.62 1.74 9.21
N TYR A 37 -7.56 0.92 8.78
CA TYR A 37 -8.71 1.40 8.03
C TYR A 37 -9.46 2.48 8.81
N ALA A 38 -9.67 2.24 10.09
CA ALA A 38 -10.39 3.20 10.92
C ALA A 38 -9.65 4.53 11.04
N GLU A 39 -8.35 4.45 11.20
CA GLU A 39 -7.54 5.66 11.28
C GLU A 39 -7.57 6.44 9.99
N LEU A 40 -7.44 5.73 8.87
CA LEU A 40 -7.46 6.37 7.58
C LEU A 40 -8.82 6.97 7.26
N LEU A 41 -9.87 6.26 7.63
CA LEU A 41 -11.22 6.76 7.42
C LEU A 41 -11.43 8.08 8.15
N LYS A 42 -10.91 8.17 9.35
CA LYS A 42 -10.98 9.38 10.15
C LYS A 42 -10.17 10.50 9.54
N LYS A 43 -8.97 10.16 9.11
CA LYS A 43 -8.03 11.12 8.54
C LYS A 43 -8.52 11.66 7.20
N LEU A 44 -9.14 10.80 6.42
CA LEU A 44 -9.58 11.15 5.07
C LEU A 44 -10.98 11.77 5.03
N ASP A 45 -11.59 11.85 6.19
CA ASP A 45 -12.86 12.55 6.34
C ASP A 45 -13.94 12.08 5.35
N GLY A 46 -14.18 10.78 5.34
CA GLY A 46 -15.24 10.21 4.54
C GLY A 46 -14.80 9.59 3.22
N ILE A 47 -13.53 9.72 2.90
CA ILE A 47 -13.00 9.09 1.70
C ILE A 47 -12.69 7.63 2.01
N ASP A 48 -13.01 6.76 1.06
CA ASP A 48 -12.73 5.35 1.23
C ASP A 48 -11.21 5.13 1.31
N PRO A 49 -10.70 4.63 2.44
CA PRO A 49 -9.27 4.41 2.59
C PRO A 49 -8.69 3.46 1.55
N ILE A 50 -9.45 2.46 1.15
CA ILE A 50 -8.97 1.50 0.17
C ILE A 50 -8.82 2.17 -1.19
N ALA A 51 -9.80 2.95 -1.58
CA ALA A 51 -9.72 3.67 -2.84
C ALA A 51 -8.58 4.68 -2.82
N TRP A 52 -8.43 5.37 -1.71
CA TRP A 52 -7.33 6.31 -1.54
C TRP A 52 -5.98 5.60 -1.64
N ALA A 53 -5.86 4.47 -0.97
CA ALA A 53 -4.61 3.72 -0.97
C ALA A 53 -4.25 3.23 -2.36
N LYS A 54 -5.25 2.78 -3.11
CA LYS A 54 -5.02 2.34 -4.48
C LYS A 54 -4.51 3.47 -5.35
N ALA A 55 -5.10 4.64 -5.20
CA ALA A 55 -4.65 5.82 -5.96
C ALA A 55 -3.24 6.22 -5.55
N TYR A 56 -2.96 6.15 -4.28
CA TYR A 56 -1.63 6.47 -3.76
C TYR A 56 -0.58 5.55 -4.36
N ILE A 57 -0.87 4.26 -4.40
CA ILE A 57 0.05 3.28 -4.94
C ILE A 57 0.24 3.49 -6.45
N LYS A 58 -0.82 3.81 -7.14
CA LYS A 58 -0.72 4.09 -8.56
C LYS A 58 0.22 5.27 -8.80
N GLU A 59 0.11 6.28 -7.98
CA GLU A 59 0.97 7.43 -8.07
C GLU A 59 2.43 7.07 -7.82
N LEU A 60 2.67 6.24 -6.81
CA LEU A 60 4.01 5.78 -6.53
C LEU A 60 4.61 5.01 -7.68
N ASN A 61 3.81 4.16 -8.30
CA ASN A 61 4.26 3.38 -9.44
C ASN A 61 4.61 4.27 -10.63
N GLU A 62 3.82 5.30 -10.85
CA GLU A 62 4.08 6.23 -11.94
C GLU A 62 5.33 7.03 -11.69
N LYS A 63 5.54 7.45 -10.45
CA LYS A 63 6.75 8.18 -10.08
C LYS A 63 7.99 7.33 -10.27
N GLU A 64 7.90 6.09 -9.85
CA GLU A 64 9.02 5.17 -9.99
C GLU A 64 9.36 4.94 -11.45
N LYS A 65 8.32 4.81 -12.26
CA LYS A 65 8.49 4.61 -13.68
C LYS A 65 9.11 5.81 -14.35
N ALA A 66 8.67 7.00 -13.96
CA ALA A 66 9.19 8.23 -14.55
C ALA A 66 10.64 8.50 -14.17
N GLY A 67 11.03 8.12 -12.98
CA GLY A 67 12.38 8.33 -12.51
C GLY A 67 13.39 7.33 -13.01
N LYS A 68 12.95 6.41 -13.83
CA LYS A 68 13.79 5.31 -14.24
C LYS A 68 14.24 5.46 -15.68
N HIS A 69 15.49 5.76 -15.89
CA HIS A 69 16.15 5.71 -17.20
C HIS A 69 17.49 6.32 -17.18
#